data_e587cb5dcbcbc367b1e3f88b06d984e1
#
_entry.id   e587cb5dcbcbc367b1e3f88b06d984e1
#
_cell.length_a   1.000
_cell.length_b   1.000
_cell.length_c   1.000
_cell.angle_alpha   90.00
_cell.angle_beta   90.00
_cell.angle_gamma   90.00
#
_symmetry.space_group_name_H-M   'P 1'
#
loop_
_entity.id
_entity.type
_entity.pdbx_description
1 polymer ?
#
loop_
_entity_poly.entity_id
_entity_poly.type
_entity_poly.pdbx_seq_one_letter_code
_entity_poly.pdbx_strand_id
1 'polypeptide(L)'
;TQNLSFLVRLSLKGFDRIGMINDITRYISFVLSVNIKKFCLGTEDGVFDGYIDLYVHDMGDLEKLTKKLEKIEGIQSVIRTDL
;
A
#
# COMPACT_ATOMS: atom_id res chain seq x y z
N THR A 1 -12.88 -10.07 23.73
CA THR A 1 -11.91 -9.24 23.03
C THR A 1 -12.44 -8.82 21.69
N GLN A 2 -12.44 -7.56 21.44
CA GLN A 2 -12.89 -7.04 20.19
C GLN A 2 -11.71 -6.78 19.28
N ASN A 3 -11.84 -7.28 18.07
CA ASN A 3 -10.87 -6.98 17.04
C ASN A 3 -11.33 -5.73 16.30
N LEU A 4 -10.76 -4.61 16.67
CA LEU A 4 -11.04 -3.37 15.96
C LEU A 4 -10.20 -3.33 14.70
N SER A 5 -10.82 -2.94 13.62
CA SER A 5 -10.10 -2.70 12.38
C SER A 5 -10.33 -1.28 11.90
N PHE A 6 -9.31 -0.74 11.24
CA PHE A 6 -9.35 0.60 10.69
C PHE A 6 -9.30 0.50 9.18
N LEU A 7 -10.15 1.27 8.53
CA LEU A 7 -10.11 1.36 7.07
C LEU A 7 -9.19 2.52 6.70
N VAL A 8 -8.14 2.21 5.96
CA VAL A 8 -7.12 3.18 5.59
C VAL A 8 -6.84 3.09 4.10
N ARG A 9 -6.63 4.21 3.48
CA ARG A 9 -6.19 4.28 2.09
C ARG A 9 -4.74 4.69 2.04
N LEU A 10 -3.94 3.92 1.32
CA LEU A 10 -2.56 4.28 0.99
C LEU A 10 -2.51 4.69 -0.47
N SER A 11 -2.21 5.95 -0.71
CA SER A 11 -2.06 6.47 -2.08
C SER A 11 -0.59 6.40 -2.47
N LEU A 12 -0.33 5.79 -3.61
CA LEU A 12 1.02 5.53 -4.09
C LEU A 12 1.28 6.33 -5.35
N LYS A 13 2.44 6.95 -5.44
CA LYS A 13 2.89 7.62 -6.65
C LYS A 13 4.35 7.35 -6.89
N GLY A 14 4.73 7.25 -8.13
CA GLY A 14 6.12 7.01 -8.48
C GLY A 14 6.31 6.88 -9.98
N PHE A 15 7.43 6.31 -10.35
CA PHE A 15 7.76 6.04 -11.74
C PHE A 15 7.43 4.59 -12.06
N ASP A 16 6.84 4.38 -13.25
CA ASP A 16 6.54 3.05 -13.72
C ASP A 16 7.83 2.29 -14.03
N ARG A 17 7.87 1.03 -13.61
CA ARG A 17 8.94 0.12 -13.96
C ARG A 17 8.43 -1.31 -13.96
N ILE A 18 9.16 -2.19 -14.64
CA ILE A 18 8.82 -3.61 -14.68
C ILE A 18 8.89 -4.19 -13.26
N GLY A 19 7.87 -4.93 -12.89
CA GLY A 19 7.81 -5.58 -11.58
C GLY A 19 7.27 -4.74 -10.45
N MET A 20 6.89 -3.50 -10.70
CA MET A 20 6.40 -2.59 -9.66
C MET A 20 5.19 -3.17 -8.92
N ILE A 21 4.18 -3.59 -9.65
CA ILE A 21 2.95 -4.11 -9.05
C ILE A 21 3.24 -5.42 -8.30
N ASN A 22 4.09 -6.24 -8.86
CA ASN A 22 4.49 -7.49 -8.22
C ASN A 22 5.19 -7.24 -6.88
N ASP A 23 6.07 -6.26 -6.83
CA ASP A 23 6.76 -5.90 -5.59
C ASP A 23 5.79 -5.38 -4.54
N ILE A 24 4.85 -4.53 -4.95
CA ILE A 24 3.85 -3.98 -4.04
C ILE A 24 3.00 -5.09 -3.46
N THR A 25 2.48 -5.98 -4.29
CA THR A 25 1.63 -7.08 -3.80
C THR A 25 2.40 -8.04 -2.91
N ARG A 26 3.67 -8.27 -3.20
CA ARG A 26 4.51 -9.13 -2.38
C ARG A 26 4.66 -8.56 -0.97
N TYR A 27 4.95 -7.27 -0.84
CA TYR A 27 5.11 -6.65 0.47
C TYR A 27 3.81 -6.66 1.27
N ILE A 28 2.69 -6.41 0.60
CA ILE A 28 1.39 -6.45 1.28
C ILE A 28 1.10 -7.86 1.79
N SER A 29 1.44 -8.88 1.03
CA SER A 29 1.20 -10.26 1.41
C SER A 29 1.97 -10.71 2.65
N PHE A 30 3.05 -10.02 2.99
CA PHE A 30 3.82 -10.35 4.20
C PHE A 30 3.22 -9.77 5.46
N VAL A 31 2.26 -8.88 5.37
CA VAL A 31 1.67 -8.23 6.54
C VAL A 31 0.37 -8.96 6.89
N LEU A 32 0.43 -9.76 7.96
CA LEU A 32 -0.65 -10.67 8.32
C LEU A 32 -1.90 -10.00 8.87
N SER A 33 -1.76 -8.81 9.44
CA SER A 33 -2.89 -8.13 10.06
C SER A 33 -3.60 -7.15 9.11
N VAL A 34 -3.31 -7.25 7.83
CA VAL A 34 -3.85 -6.34 6.83
C VAL A 34 -4.69 -7.11 5.82
N ASN A 35 -5.91 -6.66 5.60
CA ASN A 35 -6.78 -7.21 4.57
C ASN A 35 -7.06 -6.14 3.52
N ILE A 36 -6.87 -6.48 2.26
CA ILE A 36 -7.14 -5.56 1.17
C ILE A 36 -8.63 -5.52 0.90
N LYS A 37 -9.20 -4.33 0.96
CA LYS A 37 -10.59 -4.11 0.57
C LYS A 37 -10.68 -3.75 -0.90
N LYS A 38 -9.81 -2.90 -1.37
CA LYS A 38 -9.82 -2.42 -2.74
C LYS A 38 -8.41 -2.09 -3.18
N PHE A 39 -8.15 -2.34 -4.44
CA PHE A 39 -6.82 -2.20 -5.01
C PHE A 39 -6.98 -1.60 -6.40
N CYS A 40 -6.34 -0.48 -6.62
CA CYS A 40 -6.40 0.19 -7.92
C CYS A 40 -5.03 0.79 -8.23
N LEU A 41 -4.35 0.23 -9.20
CA LEU A 41 -3.03 0.69 -9.61
C LEU A 41 -3.01 0.83 -11.12
N GLY A 42 -2.34 1.84 -11.60
CA GLY A 42 -2.22 2.06 -13.01
C GLY A 42 -1.00 2.86 -13.38
N THR A 43 -0.71 2.87 -14.66
CA THR A 43 0.41 3.63 -15.18
C THR A 43 -0.05 4.42 -16.39
N GLU A 44 0.50 5.61 -16.54
CA GLU A 44 0.22 6.46 -17.69
C GLU A 44 1.42 7.36 -17.94
N ASP A 45 1.94 7.32 -19.16
CA ASP A 45 3.09 8.15 -19.57
C ASP A 45 4.30 8.01 -18.62
N GLY A 46 4.57 6.79 -18.20
CA GLY A 46 5.72 6.51 -17.33
C GLY A 46 5.50 6.85 -15.87
N VAL A 47 4.31 7.30 -15.51
CA VAL A 47 3.97 7.61 -14.11
C VAL A 47 3.11 6.50 -13.54
N PHE A 48 3.49 6.03 -12.36
CA PHE A 48 2.74 5.04 -11.61
C PHE A 48 1.87 5.77 -10.60
N ASP A 49 0.59 5.43 -10.53
CA ASP A 49 -0.36 6.08 -9.66
C ASP A 49 -1.42 5.07 -9.23
N GLY A 50 -1.80 5.12 -7.97
CA GLY A 50 -2.85 4.24 -7.51
C GLY A 50 -3.09 4.34 -6.01
N TYR A 51 -3.98 3.48 -5.52
CA TYR A 51 -4.26 3.41 -4.10
C TYR A 51 -4.64 1.99 -3.69
N ILE A 52 -4.50 1.74 -2.40
CA ILE A 52 -4.86 0.47 -1.78
C ILE A 52 -5.67 0.79 -0.54
N ASP A 53 -6.89 0.28 -0.47
CA ASP A 53 -7.74 0.41 0.70
C ASP A 53 -7.58 -0.86 1.54
N LEU A 54 -7.24 -0.69 2.80
CA LEU A 54 -6.88 -1.77 3.70
C LEU A 54 -7.68 -1.71 4.99
N TYR A 55 -8.07 -2.88 5.49
CA TYR A 55 -8.49 -3.02 6.87
C TYR A 55 -7.27 -3.39 7.69
N VAL A 56 -6.94 -2.56 8.67
CA VAL A 56 -5.74 -2.71 9.48
C VAL A 56 -6.15 -2.93 10.92
N HIS A 57 -5.60 -3.95 11.57
CA HIS A 57 -5.88 -4.26 12.97
C HIS A 57 -4.84 -3.70 13.92
N ASP A 58 -3.66 -3.42 13.43
CA ASP A 58 -2.54 -2.95 14.22
C ASP A 58 -1.84 -1.81 13.50
N MET A 59 -1.80 -0.65 14.14
CA MET A 59 -1.17 0.53 13.55
C MET A 59 0.33 0.36 13.36
N GLY A 60 0.97 -0.45 14.20
CA GLY A 60 2.38 -0.77 14.01
C GLY A 60 2.64 -1.50 12.71
N ASP A 61 1.75 -2.41 12.35
CA ASP A 61 1.85 -3.13 11.08
C ASP A 61 1.63 -2.20 9.88
N LEU A 62 0.72 -1.23 10.04
CA LEU A 62 0.50 -0.23 9.00
C LEU A 62 1.75 0.61 8.76
N GLU A 63 2.41 1.02 9.84
CA GLU A 63 3.65 1.79 9.73
C GLU A 63 4.74 0.98 9.04
N LYS A 64 4.88 -0.29 9.40
CA LYS A 64 5.86 -1.17 8.78
C LYS A 64 5.58 -1.33 7.28
N LEU A 65 4.32 -1.52 6.93
CA LEU A 65 3.93 -1.65 5.54
C LEU A 65 4.23 -0.37 4.77
N THR A 66 3.85 0.78 5.33
CA THR A 66 4.10 2.07 4.69
C THR A 66 5.58 2.27 4.43
N LYS A 67 6.42 1.97 5.41
CA LYS A 67 7.88 2.11 5.25
C LYS A 67 8.42 1.17 4.19
N LYS A 68 7.91 -0.05 4.14
CA LYS A 68 8.35 -1.01 3.12
C LYS A 68 7.95 -0.55 1.72
N LEU A 69 6.74 -0.03 1.57
CA LEU A 69 6.28 0.47 0.29
C LEU A 69 7.12 1.67 -0.17
N GLU A 70 7.48 2.55 0.76
CA GLU A 70 8.33 3.69 0.43
C GLU A 70 9.72 3.30 -0.06
N LYS A 71 10.18 2.12 0.32
CA LYS A 71 11.50 1.62 -0.08
C LYS A 71 11.50 0.91 -1.43
N ILE A 72 10.35 0.67 -2.00
CA ILE A 72 10.27 0.03 -3.31
C ILE A 72 10.86 0.98 -4.36
N GLU A 73 11.75 0.44 -5.19
CA GLU A 73 12.36 1.23 -6.25
C GLU A 73 11.29 1.77 -7.19
N GLY A 74 11.32 3.07 -7.41
CA GLY A 74 10.36 3.76 -8.26
C GLY A 74 9.23 4.44 -7.50
N ILE A 75 8.97 4.06 -6.26
CA ILE A 75 7.95 4.73 -5.45
C ILE A 75 8.51 6.06 -4.94
N GLN A 76 7.79 7.14 -5.20
CA GLN A 76 8.17 8.47 -4.75
C GLN A 76 7.44 8.89 -3.49
N SER A 77 6.18 8.51 -3.36
CA SER A 77 5.41 8.89 -2.18
C SER A 77 4.37 7.84 -1.85
N VAL A 78 4.13 7.68 -0.54
CA VAL A 78 3.05 6.87 0.00
C VAL A 78 2.33 7.75 1.01
N ILE A 79 1.07 8.06 0.72
CA ILE A 79 0.27 8.96 1.56
C ILE A 79 -0.87 8.18 2.17
N ARG A 80 -0.98 8.25 3.48
CA ARG A 80 -2.04 7.61 4.22
C ARG A 80 -3.24 8.55 4.37
N THR A 81 -4.42 8.01 4.14
CA THR A 81 -5.68 8.71 4.38
C THR A 81 -6.58 7.79 5.19
N ASP A 82 -7.05 8.26 6.33
CA ASP A 82 -8.01 7.50 7.13
C ASP A 82 -9.39 7.67 6.52
N LEU A 83 -10.08 6.55 6.33
CA LEU A 83 -11.39 6.54 5.71
C LEU A 83 -12.52 6.33 6.73
#